data_0f3fed2c26a1f745097bb10a0e587e1e
#
_entry.id   0f3fed2c26a1f745097bb10a0e587e1e
#
_cell.length_a   1.000
_cell.length_b   1.000
_cell.length_c   1.000
_cell.angle_alpha   90.00
_cell.angle_beta   90.00
_cell.angle_gamma   90.00
#
_symmetry.space_group_name_H-M   'P 1'
#
loop_
_entity.id
_entity.type
_entity.pdbx_description
1 polymer ?
#
loop_
_entity_poly.entity_id
_entity_poly.type
_entity_poly.pdbx_seq_one_letter_code
_entity_poly.pdbx_strand_id
1 'polypeptide(L)' 'KGAKKARNPKKKVWMRTIRALRGELKDMRDADQIDPTTYRKLYKMAKGGAFKSKSYMKSYARDHELLK' A
#
# COMPACT_ATOMS: atom_id res chain seq x y z
N LYS A 1 16.67 -3.13 -29.06
CA LYS A 1 16.41 -3.27 -28.42
C LYS A 1 16.19 -3.01 -27.42
N GLY A 2 16.52 -2.89 -27.11
CA GLY A 2 16.39 -2.68 -25.78
C GLY A 2 15.16 -2.12 -25.42
N ALA A 3 14.64 -1.59 -26.24
CA ALA A 3 13.50 -0.91 -25.88
C ALA A 3 12.54 -1.74 -25.25
N LYS A 4 12.38 -2.80 -25.71
CA LYS A 4 11.51 -3.47 -25.13
C LYS A 4 11.87 -3.80 -23.99
N LYS A 5 12.95 -3.79 -23.89
CA LYS A 5 13.33 -4.07 -22.73
C LYS A 5 13.13 -3.02 -21.91
N ALA A 6 13.00 -1.92 -22.31
CA ALA A 6 12.80 -0.81 -21.47
C ALA A 6 11.58 -1.05 -20.64
N ARG A 7 10.68 -1.87 -21.05
CA ARG A 7 9.59 -2.12 -20.23
C ARG A 7 9.91 -2.98 -19.11
N ASN A 8 9.64 -2.58 -17.94
CA ASN A 8 9.87 -3.37 -16.74
C ASN A 8 8.52 -3.79 -16.16
N PRO A 9 8.07 -5.01 -16.45
CA PRO A 9 6.80 -5.49 -15.93
C PRO A 9 6.69 -5.45 -14.41
N LYS A 10 7.78 -5.72 -13.73
CA LYS A 10 7.78 -5.69 -12.29
C LYS A 10 7.51 -4.28 -11.77
N LYS A 11 8.12 -3.29 -12.38
CA LYS A 11 7.91 -1.92 -11.97
C LYS A 11 6.47 -1.51 -12.21
N LYS A 12 5.89 -1.92 -13.33
CA LYS A 12 4.53 -1.59 -13.63
C LYS A 12 3.57 -2.21 -12.63
N VAL A 13 3.80 -3.47 -12.28
CA VAL A 13 2.96 -4.16 -11.30
C VAL A 13 3.12 -3.48 -9.95
N TRP A 14 4.34 -3.08 -9.58
CA TRP A 14 4.57 -2.42 -8.31
C TRP A 14 3.85 -1.08 -8.24
N MET A 15 3.89 -0.30 -9.32
CA MET A 15 3.20 0.99 -9.33
C MET A 15 1.70 0.80 -9.16
N ARG A 16 1.14 -0.24 -9.77
CA ARG A 16 -0.27 -0.54 -9.63
C ARG A 16 -0.59 -0.92 -8.18
N THR A 17 0.28 -1.72 -7.58
CA THR A 17 0.11 -2.13 -6.20
C THR A 17 0.15 -0.92 -5.26
N ILE A 18 1.11 -0.03 -5.47
CA ILE A 18 1.25 1.17 -4.66
C ILE A 18 -0.03 2.01 -4.74
N ARG A 19 -0.58 2.18 -5.93
CA ARG A 19 -1.80 2.96 -6.10
C ARG A 19 -2.96 2.32 -5.37
N ALA A 20 -3.07 0.99 -5.43
CA ALA A 20 -4.14 0.28 -4.74
C ALA A 20 -3.99 0.43 -3.24
N LEU A 21 -2.76 0.33 -2.72
CA LEU A 21 -2.51 0.48 -1.29
C LEU A 21 -2.86 1.88 -0.82
N ARG A 22 -2.47 2.89 -1.59
CA ARG A 22 -2.76 4.27 -1.22
C ARG A 22 -4.26 4.53 -1.22
N GLY A 23 -4.97 3.98 -2.19
CA GLY A 23 -6.42 4.12 -2.24
C GLY A 23 -7.08 3.48 -1.04
N GLU A 24 -6.61 2.30 -0.66
CA GLU A 24 -7.16 1.59 0.48
C GLU A 24 -6.89 2.36 1.77
N LEU A 25 -5.67 2.89 1.93
CA LEU A 25 -5.33 3.67 3.10
C LEU A 25 -6.18 4.92 3.21
N LYS A 26 -6.41 5.58 2.09
CA LYS A 26 -7.23 6.78 2.07
C LYS A 26 -8.66 6.45 2.48
N ASP A 27 -9.19 5.35 1.98
CA ASP A 27 -10.54 4.91 2.31
C ASP A 27 -10.64 4.60 3.81
N MET A 28 -9.63 3.92 4.35
CA MET A 28 -9.64 3.57 5.77
C MET A 28 -9.58 4.82 6.64
N ARG A 29 -8.78 5.81 6.21
CA ARG A 29 -8.68 7.05 6.95
C ARG A 29 -10.01 7.82 6.87
N ASP A 30 -10.61 7.90 5.68
CA ASP A 30 -11.85 8.64 5.49
C ASP A 30 -13.00 7.97 6.24
N ALA A 31 -12.95 6.65 6.38
CA ALA A 31 -13.96 5.90 7.13
C ALA A 31 -13.66 5.89 8.62
N ASP A 32 -12.61 6.58 9.04
CA ASP A 32 -12.20 6.67 10.44
C ASP A 32 -11.86 5.31 11.03
N GLN A 33 -11.31 4.43 10.20
CA GLN A 33 -10.87 3.11 10.67
C GLN A 33 -9.46 3.14 11.20
N ILE A 34 -8.68 4.16 10.88
CA ILE A 34 -7.33 4.32 11.37
C ILE A 34 -7.09 5.78 11.71
N ASP A 35 -6.13 6.03 12.61
CA ASP A 35 -5.75 7.38 12.99
C ASP A 35 -4.87 7.99 11.91
N PRO A 36 -4.78 9.33 11.84
CA PRO A 36 -3.87 9.98 10.90
C PRO A 36 -2.43 9.52 11.08
N THR A 37 -2.01 9.27 12.32
CA THR A 37 -0.66 8.78 12.61
C THR A 37 -0.46 7.41 12.02
N THR A 38 -1.45 6.52 12.19
CA THR A 38 -1.41 5.17 11.63
C THR A 38 -1.41 5.24 10.11
N TYR A 39 -2.21 6.13 9.53
CA TYR A 39 -2.26 6.32 8.09
C TYR A 39 -0.86 6.65 7.56
N ARG A 40 -0.17 7.59 8.19
CA ARG A 40 1.18 7.97 7.75
C ARG A 40 2.15 6.82 7.88
N LYS A 41 2.05 6.08 8.97
CA LYS A 41 2.94 4.94 9.20
C LYS A 41 2.76 3.89 8.12
N LEU A 42 1.52 3.51 7.84
CA LEU A 42 1.24 2.51 6.83
C LEU A 42 1.61 3.01 5.44
N TYR A 43 1.41 4.30 5.18
CA TYR A 43 1.77 4.89 3.91
C TYR A 43 3.27 4.77 3.66
N LYS A 44 4.07 5.10 4.66
CA LYS A 44 5.52 4.99 4.53
C LYS A 44 5.94 3.54 4.31
N MET A 45 5.32 2.62 5.02
CA MET A 45 5.64 1.21 4.86
C MET A 45 5.26 0.71 3.47
N ALA A 46 4.12 1.14 2.97
CA ALA A 46 3.68 0.76 1.62
C ALA A 46 4.65 1.31 0.59
N LYS A 47 5.07 2.56 0.75
CA LYS A 47 5.98 3.17 -0.19
C LYS A 47 7.33 2.46 -0.17
N GLY A 48 7.72 1.94 0.97
CA GLY A 48 8.98 1.23 1.13
C GLY A 48 8.92 -0.24 0.71
N GLY A 49 7.77 -0.70 0.25
CA GLY A 49 7.65 -2.08 -0.23
C GLY A 49 7.31 -3.10 0.83
N ALA A 50 6.85 -2.68 2.00
CA ALA A 50 6.53 -3.61 3.08
C ALA A 50 5.28 -4.43 2.79
N PHE A 51 4.37 -3.90 1.99
CA PHE A 51 3.13 -4.61 1.70
C PHE A 51 3.08 -5.03 0.23
N LYS A 52 2.75 -6.29 0.00
CA LYS A 52 2.67 -6.84 -1.35
C LYS A 52 1.28 -6.69 -1.96
N SER A 53 0.26 -6.50 -1.13
CA SER A 53 -1.10 -6.38 -1.63
C SER A 53 -1.97 -5.69 -0.58
N LYS A 54 -3.19 -5.33 -0.99
CA LYS A 54 -4.12 -4.71 -0.06
C LYS A 54 -4.48 -5.68 1.06
N SER A 55 -4.67 -6.95 0.71
CA SER A 55 -5.01 -7.95 1.70
C SER A 55 -3.92 -8.08 2.75
N TYR A 56 -2.67 -8.06 2.31
CA TYR A 56 -1.54 -8.15 3.22
C TYR A 56 -1.54 -6.96 4.16
N MET A 57 -1.75 -5.75 3.63
CA MET A 57 -1.76 -4.54 4.43
C MET A 57 -2.90 -4.58 5.46
N LYS A 58 -4.08 -5.00 5.03
CA LYS A 58 -5.21 -5.08 5.96
C LYS A 58 -4.97 -6.10 7.05
N SER A 59 -4.37 -7.25 6.71
CA SER A 59 -4.05 -8.26 7.70
C SER A 59 -3.04 -7.72 8.70
N TYR A 60 -2.03 -6.99 8.21
CA TYR A 60 -1.04 -6.39 9.07
C TYR A 60 -1.69 -5.41 10.05
N ALA A 61 -2.57 -4.55 9.55
CA ALA A 61 -3.23 -3.56 10.39
C ALA A 61 -4.09 -4.24 11.46
N ARG A 62 -4.77 -5.32 11.07
CA ARG A 62 -5.61 -6.05 12.02
C ARG A 62 -4.77 -6.77 13.05
N ASP A 63 -3.69 -7.44 12.61
CA ASP A 63 -2.85 -8.21 13.52
C ASP A 63 -2.12 -7.33 14.52
N HIS A 64 -1.81 -6.10 14.14
CA HIS A 64 -1.12 -5.17 15.03
C HIS A 64 -2.11 -4.22 15.72
N GLU A 65 -3.40 -4.54 15.60
CA GLU A 65 -4.43 -3.73 16.26
C GLU A 65 -4.35 -2.26 15.92
N LEU A 66 -4.07 -1.97 14.66
CA LEU A 66 -4.01 -0.59 14.19
C LEU A 66 -5.37 -0.08 13.74
N LEU A 67 -6.32 -0.96 13.55
CA LEU A 67 -7.67 -0.57 13.18
C LEU A 67 -8.43 -0.16 14.43
N LYS A 68 -9.27 0.85 14.28
CA LYS A 68 -10.06 1.32 15.43
C LYS A 68 -11.22 0.40 15.75
#